data_6c1ad3ecc15e158804b596b94d5ba94e
#
_entry.id   6c1ad3ecc15e158804b596b94d5ba94e
#
_cell.length_a   1.000
_cell.length_b   1.000
_cell.length_c   1.000
_cell.angle_alpha   90.00
_cell.angle_beta   90.00
_cell.angle_gamma   90.00
#
_symmetry.space_group_name_H-M   'P 1'
#
loop_
_entity.id
_entity.type
_entity.pdbx_description
1 polymer ?
#
loop_
_entity_poly.entity_id
_entity_poly.type
_entity_poly.pdbx_seq_one_letter_code
_entity_poly.pdbx_strand_id
1 'polypeptide(L)'
;MRKLMNKIDRFCYTHPRFGIPNLMLIIVIGNAAVWLLTKMDTTGQIVSLLSGSAQGILHGQLWRLVTYVFVPTETSPIWLLVMLYFYYWIGSCLEREWGNGKFTIYYVSGMLLTAIYGVVLSAILGRDVIVSTTYLNLSMFFAFALSLIHI
;
A
#
# COMPACT_ATOMS: atom_id res chain seq x y z
N MET A 1 2.74 -12.65 -20.68
CA MET A 1 2.90 -12.82 -19.24
C MET A 1 4.14 -13.64 -18.84
N ARG A 2 4.33 -14.85 -19.32
CA ARG A 2 5.50 -15.72 -18.98
C ARG A 2 6.87 -15.04 -19.14
N LYS A 3 7.10 -14.28 -20.24
CA LYS A 3 8.37 -13.59 -20.48
C LYS A 3 8.67 -12.45 -19.48
N LEU A 4 7.64 -11.80 -18.96
CA LEU A 4 7.77 -10.70 -18.00
C LEU A 4 8.05 -11.27 -16.61
N MET A 5 7.36 -12.34 -16.21
CA MET A 5 7.62 -13.08 -14.97
C MET A 5 9.05 -13.62 -14.93
N ASN A 6 9.53 -14.23 -16.01
CA ASN A 6 10.90 -14.71 -16.08
C ASN A 6 11.97 -13.61 -15.98
N LYS A 7 11.66 -12.38 -16.44
CA LYS A 7 12.57 -11.23 -16.26
C LYS A 7 12.60 -10.74 -14.81
N ILE A 8 11.43 -10.68 -14.16
CA ILE A 8 11.32 -10.29 -12.74
C ILE A 8 12.01 -11.33 -11.86
N ASP A 9 11.79 -12.63 -12.13
CA ASP A 9 12.43 -13.73 -11.41
C ASP A 9 13.95 -13.66 -11.54
N ARG A 10 14.44 -13.45 -12.76
CA ARG A 10 15.88 -13.32 -13.04
C ARG A 10 16.47 -12.09 -12.35
N PHE A 11 15.76 -10.96 -12.34
CA PHE A 11 16.20 -9.73 -11.67
C PHE A 11 16.27 -9.92 -10.16
N CYS A 12 15.25 -10.49 -9.53
CA CYS A 12 15.24 -10.78 -8.10
C CYS A 12 16.33 -11.79 -7.70
N TYR A 13 16.63 -12.75 -8.58
CA TYR A 13 17.67 -13.74 -8.34
C TYR A 13 19.09 -13.14 -8.45
N THR A 14 19.31 -12.21 -9.38
CA THR A 14 20.60 -11.53 -9.55
C THR A 14 20.87 -10.46 -8.47
N HIS A 15 19.80 -9.95 -7.84
CA HIS A 15 19.92 -8.94 -6.80
C HIS A 15 19.22 -9.40 -5.49
N PRO A 16 19.81 -10.34 -4.74
CA PRO A 16 19.16 -10.92 -3.56
C PRO A 16 18.94 -9.91 -2.42
N ARG A 17 19.61 -8.76 -2.47
CA ARG A 17 19.40 -7.64 -1.54
C ARG A 17 18.34 -6.65 -2.02
N PHE A 18 17.78 -6.85 -3.22
CA PHE A 18 16.70 -6.02 -3.72
C PHE A 18 15.38 -6.42 -3.04
N GLY A 19 14.72 -5.43 -2.48
CA GLY A 19 13.48 -5.60 -1.71
C GLY A 19 13.66 -5.08 -0.29
N ILE A 20 12.58 -4.55 0.26
CA ILE A 20 12.56 -4.06 1.65
C ILE A 20 12.21 -5.26 2.53
N PRO A 21 13.12 -5.73 3.40
CA PRO A 21 12.80 -6.82 4.31
C PRO A 21 11.75 -6.36 5.32
N ASN A 22 10.79 -7.23 5.63
CA ASN A 22 9.69 -6.94 6.52
C ASN A 22 8.87 -5.70 6.11
N LEU A 23 8.66 -5.52 4.80
CA LEU A 23 7.92 -4.39 4.25
C LEU A 23 6.57 -4.20 4.95
N MET A 24 5.86 -5.31 5.18
CA MET A 24 4.55 -5.28 5.79
C MET A 24 4.58 -4.82 7.25
N LEU A 25 5.64 -5.16 7.98
CA LEU A 25 5.85 -4.66 9.34
C LEU A 25 6.02 -3.13 9.36
N ILE A 26 6.80 -2.60 8.43
CA ILE A 26 7.02 -1.15 8.30
C ILE A 26 5.69 -0.43 8.02
N ILE A 27 4.86 -0.98 7.13
CA ILE A 27 3.56 -0.42 6.79
C ILE A 27 2.61 -0.44 7.99
N VAL A 28 2.57 -1.55 8.73
CA VAL A 28 1.72 -1.69 9.92
C VAL A 28 2.13 -0.71 11.01
N ILE A 29 3.44 -0.59 11.30
CA ILE A 29 3.96 0.39 12.27
C ILE A 29 3.64 1.81 11.82
N GLY A 30 3.83 2.12 10.53
CA GLY A 30 3.52 3.43 9.96
C GLY A 30 2.02 3.78 10.10
N ASN A 31 1.11 2.85 9.81
CA ASN A 31 -0.32 3.04 10.02
C ASN A 31 -0.67 3.31 11.49
N ALA A 32 -0.10 2.54 12.42
CA ALA A 32 -0.31 2.75 13.84
C ALA A 32 0.22 4.12 14.30
N ALA A 33 1.40 4.53 13.85
CA ALA A 33 1.98 5.83 14.17
C ALA A 33 1.14 6.99 13.62
N VAL A 34 0.71 6.93 12.36
CA VAL A 34 -0.14 7.95 11.76
C VAL A 34 -1.49 8.02 12.48
N TRP A 35 -2.06 6.87 12.84
CA TRP A 35 -3.32 6.86 13.60
C TRP A 35 -3.18 7.56 14.97
N LEU A 36 -2.08 7.31 15.70
CA LEU A 36 -1.81 8.02 16.96
C LEU A 36 -1.66 9.53 16.72
N LEU A 37 -0.92 9.93 15.69
CA LEU A 37 -0.75 11.33 15.33
C LEU A 37 -2.10 12.00 14.99
N THR A 38 -2.99 11.29 14.27
CA THR A 38 -4.32 11.81 13.93
C THR A 38 -5.21 11.99 15.16
N LYS A 39 -5.02 11.19 16.20
CA LYS A 39 -5.75 11.37 17.47
C LYS A 39 -5.26 12.57 18.29
N MET A 40 -3.99 12.93 18.12
CA MET A 40 -3.42 14.14 18.76
C MET A 40 -3.69 15.41 17.95
N ASP A 41 -3.98 15.29 16.67
CA ASP A 41 -4.26 16.42 15.79
C ASP A 41 -5.74 16.79 15.84
N THR A 42 -6.04 17.84 16.58
CA THR A 42 -7.40 18.40 16.70
C THR A 42 -7.84 19.19 15.45
N THR A 43 -6.89 19.54 14.58
CA THR A 43 -7.15 20.39 13.40
C THR A 43 -7.37 19.58 12.11
N GLY A 44 -7.05 18.29 12.11
CA GLY A 44 -7.15 17.41 10.94
C GLY A 44 -6.15 17.71 9.82
N GLN A 45 -5.16 18.56 10.08
CA GLN A 45 -4.16 18.96 9.08
C GLN A 45 -3.23 17.79 8.70
N ILE A 46 -2.87 16.92 9.65
CA ILE A 46 -2.00 15.78 9.39
C ILE A 46 -2.66 14.83 8.38
N VAL A 47 -3.94 14.51 8.58
CA VAL A 47 -4.69 13.67 7.64
C VAL A 47 -4.76 14.30 6.26
N SER A 48 -5.02 15.60 6.18
CA SER A 48 -5.14 16.32 4.92
C SER A 48 -3.81 16.36 4.14
N LEU A 49 -2.68 16.45 4.83
CA LEU A 49 -1.34 16.45 4.24
C LEU A 49 -0.90 15.06 3.77
N LEU A 50 -1.24 14.01 4.52
CA LEU A 50 -0.82 12.63 4.26
C LEU A 50 -1.79 11.89 3.34
N SER A 51 -3.06 12.30 3.28
CA SER A 51 -4.07 11.64 2.45
C SER A 51 -3.73 11.70 0.96
N GLY A 52 -4.12 10.67 0.24
CA GLY A 52 -3.90 10.54 -1.21
C GLY A 52 -4.86 11.40 -2.02
N SER A 53 -4.78 12.73 -1.89
CA SER A 53 -5.53 13.65 -2.74
C SER A 53 -4.98 13.64 -4.17
N ALA A 54 -5.80 13.29 -5.14
CA ALA A 54 -5.40 13.24 -6.55
C ALA A 54 -5.04 14.63 -7.08
N GLN A 55 -5.75 15.68 -6.67
CA GLN A 55 -5.41 17.05 -7.02
C GLN A 55 -4.08 17.48 -6.39
N GLY A 56 -3.80 17.11 -5.15
CA GLY A 56 -2.51 17.37 -4.51
C GLY A 56 -1.34 16.75 -5.29
N ILE A 57 -1.50 15.53 -5.80
CA ILE A 57 -0.50 14.85 -6.65
C ILE A 57 -0.30 15.63 -7.96
N LEU A 58 -1.35 16.09 -8.61
CA LEU A 58 -1.28 16.90 -9.83
C LEU A 58 -0.59 18.25 -9.60
N HIS A 59 -0.69 18.82 -8.41
CA HIS A 59 0.02 20.06 -8.02
C HIS A 59 1.47 19.82 -7.57
N GLY A 60 2.03 18.62 -7.81
CA GLY A 60 3.43 18.31 -7.55
C GLY A 60 3.74 17.76 -6.15
N GLN A 61 2.73 17.44 -5.35
CA GLN A 61 2.92 16.84 -4.03
C GLN A 61 3.18 15.33 -4.13
N LEU A 62 4.32 14.96 -4.72
CA LEU A 62 4.66 13.56 -5.03
C LEU A 62 4.82 12.68 -3.79
N TRP A 63 5.11 13.26 -2.61
CA TRP A 63 5.18 12.48 -1.37
C TRP A 63 3.85 11.80 -1.03
N ARG A 64 2.72 12.36 -1.47
CA ARG A 64 1.39 11.78 -1.28
C ARG A 64 1.24 10.41 -1.94
N LEU A 65 2.03 10.11 -2.99
CA LEU A 65 2.08 8.79 -3.64
C LEU A 65 2.55 7.68 -2.70
N VAL A 66 3.31 8.04 -1.67
CA VAL A 66 3.84 7.09 -0.69
C VAL A 66 3.09 7.19 0.63
N THR A 67 2.81 8.41 1.08
CA THR A 67 2.25 8.65 2.42
C THR A 67 0.81 8.17 2.58
N TYR A 68 0.02 8.12 1.50
CA TYR A 68 -1.37 7.65 1.59
C TYR A 68 -1.50 6.20 2.08
N VAL A 69 -0.45 5.39 1.88
CA VAL A 69 -0.41 4.00 2.35
C VAL A 69 -0.42 3.91 3.88
N PHE A 70 0.11 4.92 4.54
CA PHE A 70 0.19 4.99 6.00
C PHE A 70 -1.04 5.63 6.65
N VAL A 71 -1.98 6.16 5.86
CA VAL A 71 -3.22 6.74 6.39
C VAL A 71 -4.24 5.64 6.61
N PRO A 72 -4.59 5.30 7.86
CA PRO A 72 -5.58 4.28 8.14
C PRO A 72 -6.98 4.77 7.76
N THR A 73 -7.77 3.87 7.21
CA THR A 73 -9.18 4.12 6.87
C THR A 73 -10.10 3.99 8.08
N GLU A 74 -9.64 3.31 9.12
CA GLU A 74 -10.42 3.02 10.31
C GLU A 74 -10.17 4.02 11.43
N THR A 75 -11.24 4.51 12.02
CA THR A 75 -11.19 5.45 13.15
C THR A 75 -11.29 4.77 14.52
N SER A 76 -11.88 3.58 14.56
CA SER A 76 -12.04 2.80 15.77
C SER A 76 -10.74 2.06 16.13
N PRO A 77 -10.25 2.16 17.38
CA PRO A 77 -9.00 1.52 17.79
C PRO A 77 -9.06 -0.01 17.71
N ILE A 78 -10.20 -0.61 18.03
CA ILE A 78 -10.37 -2.06 18.03
C ILE A 78 -10.33 -2.60 16.59
N TRP A 79 -11.08 -2.00 15.68
CA TRP A 79 -11.10 -2.38 14.28
C TRP A 79 -9.76 -2.13 13.60
N LEU A 80 -9.07 -1.05 13.96
CA LEU A 80 -7.72 -0.78 13.48
C LEU A 80 -6.76 -1.91 13.87
N LEU A 81 -6.74 -2.33 15.14
CA LEU A 81 -5.86 -3.41 15.60
C LEU A 81 -6.14 -4.73 14.87
N VAL A 82 -7.41 -5.09 14.71
CA VAL A 82 -7.81 -6.29 13.96
C VAL A 82 -7.33 -6.20 12.51
N MET A 83 -7.54 -5.06 11.86
CA MET A 83 -7.15 -4.84 10.47
C MET A 83 -5.62 -4.89 10.29
N LEU A 84 -4.85 -4.23 11.18
CA LEU A 84 -3.39 -4.25 11.16
C LEU A 84 -2.83 -5.65 11.40
N TYR A 85 -3.45 -6.42 12.30
CA TYR A 85 -3.09 -7.82 12.54
C TYR A 85 -3.26 -8.66 11.27
N PHE A 86 -4.42 -8.56 10.59
CA PHE A 86 -4.67 -9.27 9.34
C PHE A 86 -3.69 -8.86 8.23
N TYR A 87 -3.42 -7.57 8.07
CA TYR A 87 -2.47 -7.09 7.07
C TYR A 87 -1.06 -7.61 7.34
N TYR A 88 -0.63 -7.58 8.60
CA TYR A 88 0.66 -8.14 8.98
C TYR A 88 0.73 -9.63 8.70
N TRP A 89 -0.29 -10.39 9.09
CA TRP A 89 -0.31 -11.84 8.92
C TRP A 89 -0.29 -12.24 7.45
N ILE A 90 -1.22 -11.71 6.65
CA ILE A 90 -1.32 -12.00 5.22
C ILE A 90 -0.09 -11.53 4.46
N GLY A 91 0.35 -10.29 4.71
CA GLY A 91 1.51 -9.73 4.04
C GLY A 91 2.80 -10.48 4.37
N SER A 92 2.99 -10.88 5.64
CA SER A 92 4.15 -11.68 6.04
C SER A 92 4.14 -13.08 5.41
N CYS A 93 2.97 -13.70 5.26
CA CYS A 93 2.85 -14.97 4.54
C CYS A 93 3.26 -14.81 3.07
N LEU A 94 2.73 -13.80 2.37
CA LEU A 94 3.08 -13.53 0.97
C LEU A 94 4.57 -13.17 0.81
N GLU A 95 5.12 -12.38 1.73
CA GLU A 95 6.52 -12.00 1.71
C GLU A 95 7.45 -13.22 1.88
N ARG A 96 7.06 -14.19 2.70
CA ARG A 96 7.81 -15.44 2.88
C ARG A 96 7.73 -16.35 1.66
N GLU A 97 6.56 -16.45 1.02
CA GLU A 97 6.37 -17.32 -0.15
C GLU A 97 7.01 -16.76 -1.41
N TRP A 98 6.84 -15.47 -1.66
CA TRP A 98 7.31 -14.84 -2.90
C TRP A 98 8.72 -14.26 -2.79
N GLY A 99 9.21 -14.06 -1.57
CA GLY A 99 10.46 -13.37 -1.25
C GLY A 99 10.32 -11.84 -1.29
N ASN A 100 11.20 -11.18 -0.55
CA ASN A 100 11.16 -9.72 -0.32
C ASN A 100 11.12 -8.91 -1.62
N GLY A 101 11.90 -9.31 -2.63
CA GLY A 101 11.99 -8.59 -3.90
C GLY A 101 10.69 -8.59 -4.70
N LYS A 102 10.08 -9.76 -4.88
CA LYS A 102 8.83 -9.90 -5.64
C LYS A 102 7.67 -9.23 -4.91
N PHE A 103 7.59 -9.41 -3.61
CA PHE A 103 6.56 -8.78 -2.78
C PHE A 103 6.66 -7.25 -2.82
N THR A 104 7.87 -6.71 -2.72
CA THR A 104 8.12 -5.25 -2.83
C THR A 104 7.68 -4.71 -4.18
N ILE A 105 8.05 -5.38 -5.30
CA ILE A 105 7.63 -4.98 -6.65
C ILE A 105 6.11 -5.01 -6.78
N TYR A 106 5.47 -6.07 -6.30
CA TYR A 106 4.01 -6.20 -6.32
C TYR A 106 3.34 -5.06 -5.56
N TYR A 107 3.80 -4.79 -4.34
CA TYR A 107 3.21 -3.76 -3.49
C TYR A 107 3.40 -2.35 -4.06
N VAL A 108 4.61 -2.02 -4.52
CA VAL A 108 4.92 -0.72 -5.13
C VAL A 108 4.16 -0.53 -6.45
N SER A 109 4.05 -1.56 -7.29
CA SER A 109 3.28 -1.48 -8.53
C SER A 109 1.79 -1.28 -8.24
N GLY A 110 1.24 -1.94 -7.24
CA GLY A 110 -0.14 -1.73 -6.78
C GLY A 110 -0.38 -0.32 -6.26
N MET A 111 0.56 0.21 -5.47
CA MET A 111 0.57 1.60 -5.01
C MET A 111 0.49 2.60 -6.18
N LEU A 112 1.38 2.45 -7.15
CA LEU A 112 1.45 3.35 -8.31
C LEU A 112 0.19 3.26 -9.17
N LEU A 113 -0.30 2.04 -9.44
CA LEU A 113 -1.54 1.83 -10.21
C LEU A 113 -2.75 2.47 -9.53
N THR A 114 -2.88 2.31 -8.21
CA THR A 114 -3.98 2.92 -7.45
C THR A 114 -3.90 4.45 -7.48
N ALA A 115 -2.70 5.01 -7.37
CA ALA A 115 -2.49 6.45 -7.47
C ALA A 115 -2.80 7.00 -8.87
N ILE A 116 -2.33 6.32 -9.93
CA ILE A 116 -2.63 6.68 -11.32
C ILE A 116 -4.14 6.62 -11.56
N TYR A 117 -4.81 5.57 -11.09
CA TYR A 117 -6.27 5.44 -11.19
C TYR A 117 -6.97 6.62 -10.54
N GLY A 118 -6.57 7.01 -9.32
CA GLY A 118 -7.13 8.16 -8.62
C GLY A 118 -6.95 9.48 -9.37
N VAL A 119 -5.77 9.70 -9.94
CA VAL A 119 -5.46 10.89 -10.74
C VAL A 119 -6.30 10.95 -12.03
N VAL A 120 -6.39 9.85 -12.76
CA VAL A 120 -7.19 9.76 -13.99
C VAL A 120 -8.67 9.99 -13.68
N LEU A 121 -9.18 9.38 -12.61
CA LEU A 121 -10.57 9.54 -12.21
C LEU A 121 -10.88 10.98 -11.78
N SER A 122 -9.96 11.62 -11.06
CA SER A 122 -10.07 13.04 -10.68
C SER A 122 -10.10 13.96 -11.91
N ALA A 123 -9.27 13.68 -12.91
CA ALA A 123 -9.25 14.44 -14.16
C ALA A 123 -10.56 14.30 -14.96
N ILE A 124 -11.16 13.09 -14.97
CA ILE A 124 -12.43 12.84 -15.68
C ILE A 124 -13.61 13.48 -14.95
N LEU A 125 -13.67 13.37 -13.63
CA LEU A 125 -14.79 13.86 -12.83
C LEU A 125 -14.71 15.36 -12.51
N GLY A 126 -13.55 15.99 -12.74
CA GLY A 126 -13.33 17.40 -12.41
C GLY A 126 -13.38 17.74 -10.91
N ARG A 127 -13.22 16.73 -10.05
CA ARG A 127 -13.24 16.89 -8.59
C ARG A 127 -12.13 16.07 -7.95
N ASP A 128 -11.75 16.44 -6.73
CA ASP A 128 -10.72 15.70 -6.01
C ASP A 128 -11.22 14.31 -5.63
N VAL A 129 -10.42 13.31 -5.96
CA VAL A 129 -10.64 11.92 -5.58
C VAL A 129 -9.59 11.52 -4.55
N ILE A 130 -10.06 11.11 -3.38
CA ILE A 130 -9.18 10.62 -2.33
C ILE A 130 -8.81 9.16 -2.63
N VAL A 131 -7.52 8.92 -2.85
CA VAL A 131 -6.98 7.58 -3.06
C VAL A 131 -6.86 6.87 -1.71
N SER A 132 -7.49 5.71 -1.61
CA SER A 132 -7.49 4.88 -0.40
C SER A 132 -6.69 3.59 -0.62
N THR A 133 -6.12 3.06 0.46
CA THR A 133 -5.42 1.76 0.48
C THR A 133 -6.36 0.56 0.39
N THR A 134 -7.66 0.75 0.47
CA THR A 134 -8.67 -0.32 0.48
C THR A 134 -8.52 -1.27 -0.70
N TYR A 135 -8.37 -0.74 -1.91
CA TYR A 135 -8.22 -1.56 -3.12
C TYR A 135 -6.88 -2.30 -3.15
N LEU A 136 -5.81 -1.68 -2.69
CA LEU A 136 -4.49 -2.29 -2.59
C LEU A 136 -4.52 -3.47 -1.61
N ASN A 137 -5.11 -3.28 -0.46
CA ASN A 137 -5.26 -4.30 0.56
C ASN A 137 -6.18 -5.44 0.10
N LEU A 138 -7.27 -5.12 -0.61
CA LEU A 138 -8.16 -6.11 -1.21
C LEU A 138 -7.41 -6.97 -2.24
N SER A 139 -6.58 -6.36 -3.09
CA SER A 139 -5.76 -7.11 -4.06
C SER A 139 -4.77 -8.05 -3.38
N MET A 140 -4.23 -7.66 -2.24
CA MET A 140 -3.35 -8.49 -1.42
C MET A 140 -4.08 -9.70 -0.83
N PHE A 141 -5.35 -9.53 -0.39
CA PHE A 141 -6.19 -10.65 0.03
C PHE A 141 -6.44 -11.65 -1.10
N PHE A 142 -6.72 -11.16 -2.31
CA PHE A 142 -6.89 -12.03 -3.48
C PHE A 142 -5.60 -12.76 -3.85
N ALA A 143 -4.45 -12.08 -3.81
CA ALA A 143 -3.16 -12.70 -4.06
C ALA A 143 -2.86 -13.81 -3.05
N PHE A 144 -3.17 -13.59 -1.76
CA PHE A 144 -3.03 -14.59 -0.71
C PHE A 144 -3.97 -15.79 -0.94
N ALA A 145 -5.23 -15.54 -1.27
CA ALA A 145 -6.19 -16.62 -1.56
C ALA A 145 -5.74 -17.47 -2.77
N LEU A 146 -5.24 -16.83 -3.82
CA LEU A 146 -4.70 -17.53 -5.00
C LEU A 146 -3.42 -18.30 -4.68
N SER A 147 -2.55 -17.77 -3.81
CA SER A 147 -1.35 -18.47 -3.35
C SER A 147 -1.70 -19.75 -2.59
N LEU A 148 -2.73 -19.71 -1.74
CA LEU A 148 -3.22 -20.89 -1.01
C LEU A 148 -3.84 -21.95 -1.92
N ILE A 149 -4.46 -21.56 -3.03
CA ILE A 149 -5.07 -22.52 -3.98
C ILE A 149 -4.01 -23.25 -4.81
N HIS A 150 -2.83 -22.65 -4.99
CA HIS A 150 -1.73 -23.22 -5.77
C HIS A 150 -0.77 -24.09 -4.94
N ILE A 151 -0.99 -24.23 -3.63
CA ILE A 151 -0.29 -25.21 -2.78
C ILE A 151 -1.08 -26.52 -2.77
#